data_fbe3f6a1c0b895e1a21d14783cd7b794
#
_entry.id   fbe3f6a1c0b895e1a21d14783cd7b794
#
_cell.length_a   1.000
_cell.length_b   1.000
_cell.length_c   1.000
_cell.angle_alpha   90.00
_cell.angle_beta   90.00
_cell.angle_gamma   90.00
#
_symmetry.space_group_name_H-M   'P 1'
#
loop_
_entity.id
_entity.type
_entity.pdbx_description
1 polymer ?
#
loop_
_entity_poly.entity_id
_entity_poly.type
_entity_poly.pdbx_seq_one_letter_code
_entity_poly.pdbx_strand_id
1 'polypeptide(L)'
;MEEIFIAIMERIAEKMPELSYIDEDYGQLEAGAEEEHYPVTFPCVLIGNTESDWNDIGYGVQKSMSLVTVRLAVDCYDDTHYTSGTYDKVKERQLKAKKLYKALQEFQCTEDCTPLVRVKNRDYSLPGNIKVYETVYSFTLHDESAMQ
;
A
#
# COMPACT_ATOMS: atom_id res chain seq x y z
N MET A 1 15.64 -1.44 -4.62
CA MET A 1 14.34 -1.21 -3.95
C MET A 1 13.61 0.03 -4.49
N GLU A 2 14.35 1.08 -4.84
CA GLU A 2 13.76 2.31 -5.40
C GLU A 2 12.91 2.07 -6.65
N GLU A 3 13.36 1.21 -7.55
CA GLU A 3 12.62 0.88 -8.76
C GLU A 3 11.29 0.20 -8.45
N ILE A 4 11.25 -0.60 -7.38
CA ILE A 4 10.02 -1.29 -6.95
C ILE A 4 9.01 -0.29 -6.42
N PHE A 5 9.45 0.66 -5.57
CA PHE A 5 8.59 1.72 -5.06
C PHE A 5 7.98 2.54 -6.19
N ILE A 6 8.80 2.98 -7.13
CA ILE A 6 8.33 3.78 -8.26
C ILE A 6 7.35 3.00 -9.13
N ALA A 7 7.66 1.73 -9.40
CA ALA A 7 6.76 0.88 -10.19
C ALA A 7 5.39 0.69 -9.52
N ILE A 8 5.37 0.50 -8.20
CA ILE A 8 4.12 0.38 -7.43
C ILE A 8 3.34 1.69 -7.49
N MET A 9 4.00 2.84 -7.27
CA MET A 9 3.35 4.15 -7.31
C MET A 9 2.74 4.43 -8.68
N GLU A 10 3.47 4.17 -9.75
CA GLU A 10 2.99 4.38 -11.12
C GLU A 10 1.82 3.45 -11.45
N ARG A 11 1.90 2.19 -11.02
CA ARG A 11 0.81 1.23 -11.24
C ARG A 11 -0.47 1.66 -10.55
N ILE A 12 -0.37 2.11 -9.29
CA ILE A 12 -1.51 2.60 -8.53
C ILE A 12 -2.08 3.86 -9.18
N ALA A 13 -1.25 4.81 -9.57
CA ALA A 13 -1.69 6.04 -10.22
C ALA A 13 -2.43 5.77 -11.52
N GLU A 14 -1.95 4.82 -12.32
CA GLU A 14 -2.58 4.40 -13.56
C GLU A 14 -3.95 3.75 -13.34
N LYS A 15 -4.03 2.84 -12.37
CA LYS A 15 -5.25 2.04 -12.12
C LYS A 15 -6.27 2.75 -11.24
N MET A 16 -5.84 3.71 -10.44
CA MET A 16 -6.71 4.43 -9.50
C MET A 16 -6.54 5.95 -9.61
N PRO A 17 -6.93 6.54 -10.75
CA PRO A 17 -6.76 7.99 -10.95
C PRO A 17 -7.63 8.82 -10.00
N GLU A 18 -8.58 8.22 -9.30
CA GLU A 18 -9.42 8.89 -8.31
C GLU A 18 -8.72 9.20 -7.00
N LEU A 19 -7.55 8.60 -6.75
CA LEU A 19 -6.78 8.90 -5.53
C LEU A 19 -6.24 10.32 -5.56
N SER A 20 -6.38 11.03 -4.44
CA SER A 20 -5.90 12.40 -4.34
C SER A 20 -4.44 12.52 -3.87
N TYR A 21 -3.88 11.42 -3.34
CA TYR A 21 -2.53 11.44 -2.78
C TYR A 21 -1.92 10.04 -2.80
N ILE A 22 -0.72 9.90 -3.33
CA ILE A 22 0.04 8.66 -3.34
C ILE A 22 1.46 9.02 -2.92
N ASP A 23 1.99 8.38 -1.89
CA ASP A 23 3.31 8.72 -1.36
C ASP A 23 3.96 7.54 -0.66
N GLU A 24 5.24 7.69 -0.35
CA GLU A 24 5.94 6.82 0.57
C GLU A 24 5.35 6.99 1.97
N ASP A 25 5.20 5.89 2.71
CA ASP A 25 4.72 5.91 4.08
C ASP A 25 5.88 6.25 5.02
N TYR A 26 5.85 7.45 5.60
CA TYR A 26 6.82 7.86 6.61
C TYR A 26 6.14 8.22 7.95
N GLY A 27 4.90 7.74 8.16
CA GLY A 27 4.16 7.96 9.40
C GLY A 27 3.17 9.12 9.36
N GLN A 28 2.74 9.57 8.20
CA GLN A 28 1.80 10.70 8.04
C GLN A 28 0.49 10.48 8.80
N LEU A 29 -0.03 9.25 8.75
CA LEU A 29 -1.31 8.92 9.41
C LEU A 29 -1.17 8.93 10.92
N GLU A 30 -0.08 8.40 11.45
CA GLU A 30 0.17 8.37 12.89
C GLU A 30 0.39 9.77 13.45
N ALA A 31 1.20 10.57 12.77
CA ALA A 31 1.43 11.97 13.15
C ALA A 31 0.14 12.79 13.09
N GLY A 32 -0.65 12.60 12.03
CA GLY A 32 -1.94 13.27 11.88
C GLY A 32 -2.94 12.88 12.96
N ALA A 33 -2.93 11.60 13.38
CA ALA A 33 -3.82 11.12 14.44
C ALA A 33 -3.54 11.80 15.78
N GLU A 34 -2.26 12.04 16.11
CA GLU A 34 -1.86 12.72 17.35
C GLU A 34 -2.25 14.21 17.32
N GLU A 35 -2.13 14.86 16.18
CA GLU A 35 -2.39 16.29 16.02
C GLU A 35 -3.83 16.60 15.58
N GLU A 36 -4.64 15.57 15.33
CA GLU A 36 -5.99 15.66 14.79
C GLU A 36 -6.03 16.42 13.44
N HIS A 37 -4.91 16.41 12.72
CA HIS A 37 -4.76 17.04 11.42
C HIS A 37 -3.81 16.21 10.55
N TYR A 38 -4.30 15.70 9.43
CA TYR A 38 -3.54 14.82 8.56
C TYR A 38 -2.83 15.61 7.45
N PRO A 39 -1.51 15.41 7.27
CA PRO A 39 -0.76 16.06 6.19
C PRO A 39 -0.95 15.36 4.85
N VAL A 40 -2.13 14.80 4.62
CA VAL A 40 -2.49 14.10 3.39
C VAL A 40 -3.92 14.47 3.02
N THR A 41 -4.27 14.30 1.76
CA THR A 41 -5.66 14.40 1.30
C THR A 41 -6.21 13.00 1.06
N PHE A 42 -7.52 12.82 1.26
CA PHE A 42 -8.18 11.52 1.12
C PHE A 42 -9.01 11.45 -0.16
N PRO A 43 -9.14 10.29 -0.81
CA PRO A 43 -8.46 9.03 -0.47
C PRO A 43 -6.98 9.06 -0.84
N CYS A 44 -6.18 8.40 -0.03
CA CYS A 44 -4.74 8.33 -0.27
C CYS A 44 -4.22 6.88 -0.17
N VAL A 45 -3.08 6.65 -0.80
CA VAL A 45 -2.35 5.38 -0.66
C VAL A 45 -0.93 5.70 -0.22
N LEU A 46 -0.49 5.02 0.82
CA LEU A 46 0.86 5.13 1.35
C LEU A 46 1.55 3.78 1.22
N ILE A 47 2.77 3.79 0.68
CA ILE A 47 3.56 2.60 0.38
C ILE A 47 4.81 2.61 1.26
N GLY A 48 5.01 1.55 2.02
CA GLY A 48 6.20 1.55 2.87
C GLY A 48 6.35 0.35 3.76
N ASN A 49 7.13 0.56 4.82
CA ASN A 49 7.41 -0.45 5.84
C ASN A 49 7.87 -1.77 5.20
N THR A 50 8.91 -1.67 4.34
CA THR A 50 9.49 -2.85 3.71
C THR A 50 10.35 -3.62 4.69
N GLU A 51 10.30 -4.94 4.59
CA GLU A 51 11.19 -5.84 5.31
C GLU A 51 11.79 -6.80 4.29
N SER A 52 13.07 -7.13 4.46
CA SER A 52 13.75 -8.06 3.56
C SER A 52 14.69 -8.96 4.34
N ASP A 53 14.60 -10.27 4.05
CA ASP A 53 15.56 -11.25 4.53
C ASP A 53 16.43 -11.64 3.34
N TRP A 54 17.74 -11.50 3.50
CA TRP A 54 18.67 -11.67 2.39
C TRP A 54 19.45 -12.96 2.48
N ASN A 55 19.67 -13.61 1.33
CA ASN A 55 20.56 -14.74 1.17
C ASN A 55 21.65 -14.39 0.16
N ASP A 56 22.89 -14.67 0.54
CA ASP A 56 24.04 -14.44 -0.31
C ASP A 56 24.13 -15.54 -1.38
N ILE A 57 24.32 -15.12 -2.64
CA ILE A 57 24.50 -16.04 -3.76
C ILE A 57 25.98 -16.08 -4.16
N GLY A 58 26.77 -15.09 -3.72
CA GLY A 58 28.19 -14.96 -4.03
C GLY A 58 28.48 -13.82 -4.99
N TYR A 59 29.72 -13.36 -4.98
CA TYR A 59 30.23 -12.28 -5.84
C TYR A 59 29.45 -10.97 -5.73
N GLY A 60 28.92 -10.69 -4.55
CA GLY A 60 28.13 -9.47 -4.30
C GLY A 60 26.68 -9.56 -4.75
N VAL A 61 26.22 -10.72 -5.18
CA VAL A 61 24.83 -10.95 -5.59
C VAL A 61 24.05 -11.54 -4.42
N GLN A 62 22.89 -10.99 -4.16
CA GLN A 62 21.99 -11.46 -3.09
C GLN A 62 20.56 -11.63 -3.59
N LYS A 63 19.83 -12.49 -2.91
CA LYS A 63 18.42 -12.74 -3.17
C LYS A 63 17.64 -12.52 -1.87
N SER A 64 16.55 -11.78 -1.94
CA SER A 64 15.70 -11.52 -0.77
C SER A 64 14.37 -12.21 -0.85
N MET A 65 13.80 -12.45 0.33
CA MET A 65 12.36 -12.56 0.51
C MET A 65 11.91 -11.26 1.16
N SER A 66 11.06 -10.52 0.47
CA SER A 66 10.70 -9.14 0.88
C SER A 66 9.20 -8.99 1.08
N LEU A 67 8.86 -8.06 1.97
CA LEU A 67 7.48 -7.64 2.22
C LEU A 67 7.40 -6.13 2.00
N VAL A 68 6.28 -5.69 1.44
CA VAL A 68 5.93 -4.28 1.33
C VAL A 68 4.50 -4.09 1.83
N THR A 69 4.26 -3.05 2.61
CA THR A 69 2.94 -2.73 3.15
C THR A 69 2.34 -1.55 2.40
N VAL A 70 1.10 -1.72 1.94
CA VAL A 70 0.37 -0.68 1.22
C VAL A 70 -0.89 -0.36 2.03
N ARG A 71 -1.06 0.93 2.37
CA ARG A 71 -2.21 1.39 3.13
C ARG A 71 -3.07 2.32 2.29
N LEU A 72 -4.35 1.99 2.18
CA LEU A 72 -5.37 2.87 1.59
C LEU A 72 -6.12 3.52 2.74
N ALA A 73 -6.16 4.83 2.79
CA ALA A 73 -6.89 5.58 3.80
C ALA A 73 -7.99 6.41 3.16
N VAL A 74 -9.17 6.34 3.74
CA VAL A 74 -10.35 7.08 3.29
C VAL A 74 -11.01 7.79 4.47
N ASP A 75 -11.62 8.93 4.19
CA ASP A 75 -12.43 9.64 5.17
C ASP A 75 -13.84 9.04 5.21
N CYS A 76 -14.44 8.99 6.38
CA CYS A 76 -15.72 8.32 6.63
C CYS A 76 -16.69 9.26 7.34
N TYR A 77 -17.01 10.38 6.70
CA TYR A 77 -17.92 11.37 7.28
C TYR A 77 -19.40 11.04 7.11
N ASP A 78 -19.72 10.12 6.19
CA ASP A 78 -21.12 9.73 5.97
C ASP A 78 -21.61 8.75 7.04
N ASP A 79 -22.88 8.87 7.40
CA ASP A 79 -23.55 7.90 8.26
C ASP A 79 -23.80 6.63 7.42
N THR A 80 -23.30 5.49 7.88
CA THR A 80 -23.30 4.24 7.10
C THR A 80 -24.00 3.08 7.79
N HIS A 81 -24.75 3.30 8.89
CA HIS A 81 -25.51 2.21 9.48
C HIS A 81 -26.62 1.76 8.50
N TYR A 82 -27.10 0.55 8.65
CA TYR A 82 -27.97 -0.12 7.66
C TYR A 82 -29.17 0.69 7.21
N THR A 83 -29.78 1.47 8.11
CA THR A 83 -30.99 2.25 7.82
C THR A 83 -30.70 3.73 7.52
N SER A 84 -29.46 4.13 7.37
CA SER A 84 -29.09 5.54 7.18
C SER A 84 -29.43 6.10 5.79
N GLY A 85 -29.60 5.23 4.80
CA GLY A 85 -29.77 5.64 3.41
C GLY A 85 -28.45 5.83 2.68
N THR A 86 -27.31 5.82 3.39
CA THR A 86 -25.96 5.97 2.84
C THR A 86 -25.05 4.78 3.17
N TYR A 87 -25.61 3.67 3.61
CA TYR A 87 -24.84 2.49 3.97
C TYR A 87 -24.01 1.92 2.80
N ASP A 88 -24.40 2.21 1.57
CA ASP A 88 -23.68 1.80 0.36
C ASP A 88 -22.28 2.44 0.27
N LYS A 89 -21.99 3.47 1.06
CA LYS A 89 -20.64 4.02 1.22
C LYS A 89 -19.67 2.99 1.78
N VAL A 90 -20.14 2.06 2.60
CA VAL A 90 -19.35 0.92 3.07
C VAL A 90 -18.89 0.09 1.88
N LYS A 91 -19.82 -0.21 0.98
CA LYS A 91 -19.52 -0.96 -0.24
C LYS A 91 -18.53 -0.22 -1.14
N GLU A 92 -18.69 1.10 -1.30
CA GLU A 92 -17.77 1.91 -2.10
C GLU A 92 -16.34 1.82 -1.58
N ARG A 93 -16.16 1.92 -0.24
CA ARG A 93 -14.82 1.82 0.37
C ARG A 93 -14.23 0.44 0.18
N GLN A 94 -15.02 -0.62 0.38
CA GLN A 94 -14.56 -2.00 0.19
C GLN A 94 -14.19 -2.27 -1.27
N LEU A 95 -14.96 -1.73 -2.22
CA LEU A 95 -14.65 -1.86 -3.64
C LEU A 95 -13.39 -1.10 -4.03
N LYS A 96 -13.12 0.04 -3.39
CA LYS A 96 -11.87 0.79 -3.60
C LYS A 96 -10.67 -0.02 -3.12
N ALA A 97 -10.77 -0.64 -1.94
CA ALA A 97 -9.74 -1.55 -1.44
C ALA A 97 -9.52 -2.75 -2.38
N LYS A 98 -10.60 -3.30 -2.91
CA LYS A 98 -10.53 -4.40 -3.89
C LYS A 98 -9.88 -3.96 -5.20
N LYS A 99 -10.15 -2.74 -5.65
CA LYS A 99 -9.54 -2.19 -6.86
C LYS A 99 -8.02 -2.06 -6.70
N LEU A 100 -7.57 -1.61 -5.52
CA LEU A 100 -6.14 -1.53 -5.20
C LEU A 100 -5.52 -2.93 -5.21
N TYR A 101 -6.17 -3.91 -4.61
CA TYR A 101 -5.71 -5.29 -4.63
C TYR A 101 -5.56 -5.80 -6.07
N LYS A 102 -6.56 -5.58 -6.91
CA LYS A 102 -6.51 -6.01 -8.31
C LYS A 102 -5.40 -5.34 -9.10
N ALA A 103 -5.05 -4.12 -8.74
CA ALA A 103 -3.96 -3.39 -9.39
C ALA A 103 -2.59 -4.02 -9.08
N LEU A 104 -2.41 -4.54 -7.86
CA LEU A 104 -1.11 -4.99 -7.37
C LEU A 104 -0.91 -6.50 -7.36
N GLN A 105 -1.97 -7.30 -7.21
CA GLN A 105 -1.83 -8.76 -7.20
C GLN A 105 -1.27 -9.26 -8.52
N GLU A 106 -0.22 -10.06 -8.44
CA GLU A 106 0.52 -10.61 -9.59
C GLU A 106 1.22 -9.55 -10.46
N PHE A 107 1.34 -8.30 -9.97
CA PHE A 107 2.09 -7.27 -10.66
C PHE A 107 3.59 -7.45 -10.44
N GLN A 108 4.33 -7.60 -11.52
CA GLN A 108 5.79 -7.69 -11.50
C GLN A 108 6.37 -6.29 -11.65
N CYS A 109 7.02 -5.78 -10.60
CA CYS A 109 7.55 -4.42 -10.59
C CYS A 109 8.74 -4.24 -11.54
N THR A 110 9.66 -5.20 -11.52
CA THR A 110 10.86 -5.20 -12.37
C THR A 110 11.18 -6.62 -12.82
N GLU A 111 12.13 -6.75 -13.75
CA GLU A 111 12.60 -8.06 -14.21
C GLU A 111 13.34 -8.84 -13.11
N ASP A 112 13.88 -8.12 -12.13
CA ASP A 112 14.68 -8.71 -11.05
C ASP A 112 13.85 -9.16 -9.85
N CYS A 113 12.54 -9.03 -9.91
CA CYS A 113 11.68 -9.45 -8.83
C CYS A 113 10.53 -10.33 -9.32
N THR A 114 10.02 -11.14 -8.39
CA THR A 114 8.79 -11.91 -8.65
C THR A 114 7.57 -11.01 -8.52
N PRO A 115 6.43 -11.40 -9.09
CA PRO A 115 5.17 -10.65 -8.91
C PRO A 115 4.78 -10.51 -7.44
N LEU A 116 4.10 -9.43 -7.12
CA LEU A 116 3.55 -9.17 -5.79
C LEU A 116 2.45 -10.17 -5.47
N VAL A 117 2.48 -10.74 -4.27
CA VAL A 117 1.45 -11.67 -3.79
C VAL A 117 0.97 -11.20 -2.43
N ARG A 118 -0.33 -10.98 -2.29
CA ARG A 118 -0.92 -10.59 -1.01
C ARG A 118 -0.78 -11.74 -0.01
N VAL A 119 -0.20 -11.44 1.16
CA VAL A 119 0.00 -12.41 2.23
C VAL A 119 -0.77 -12.08 3.49
N LYS A 120 -1.18 -10.83 3.67
CA LYS A 120 -1.91 -10.39 4.86
C LYS A 120 -2.67 -9.12 4.55
N ASN A 121 -3.85 -8.96 5.16
CA ASN A 121 -4.53 -7.67 5.14
C ASN A 121 -5.31 -7.49 6.45
N ARG A 122 -5.51 -6.24 6.81
CA ARG A 122 -6.34 -5.85 7.95
C ARG A 122 -6.91 -4.46 7.69
N ASP A 123 -7.97 -4.12 8.41
CA ASP A 123 -8.47 -2.76 8.40
C ASP A 123 -8.61 -2.25 9.83
N TYR A 124 -8.57 -0.94 9.99
CA TYR A 124 -8.69 -0.29 11.29
C TYR A 124 -9.10 1.15 11.09
N SER A 125 -9.47 1.82 12.18
CA SER A 125 -9.88 3.22 12.15
C SER A 125 -8.89 4.09 12.92
N LEU A 126 -8.76 5.33 12.47
CA LEU A 126 -7.96 6.36 13.12
C LEU A 126 -8.86 7.51 13.53
N PRO A 127 -8.42 8.35 14.50
CA PRO A 127 -9.18 9.55 14.92
C PRO A 127 -9.54 10.44 13.74
N GLY A 128 -10.68 11.12 13.81
CA GLY A 128 -11.16 11.99 12.75
C GLY A 128 -11.92 11.29 11.64
N ASN A 129 -12.50 10.11 11.95
CA ASN A 129 -13.30 9.33 10.99
C ASN A 129 -12.49 8.85 9.78
N ILE A 130 -11.28 8.36 10.03
CA ILE A 130 -10.43 7.80 8.98
C ILE A 130 -10.46 6.28 9.05
N LYS A 131 -10.71 5.64 7.92
CA LYS A 131 -10.67 4.19 7.77
C LYS A 131 -9.45 3.80 6.94
N VAL A 132 -8.67 2.84 7.45
CA VAL A 132 -7.45 2.38 6.77
C VAL A 132 -7.59 0.91 6.40
N TYR A 133 -7.26 0.60 5.15
CA TYR A 133 -7.17 -0.76 4.63
C TYR A 133 -5.70 -1.04 4.34
N GLU A 134 -5.11 -1.95 5.11
CA GLU A 134 -3.69 -2.25 5.03
C GLU A 134 -3.48 -3.64 4.44
N THR A 135 -2.60 -3.73 3.45
CA THR A 135 -2.28 -4.99 2.79
C THR A 135 -0.78 -5.16 2.72
N VAL A 136 -0.31 -6.37 3.04
CA VAL A 136 1.10 -6.74 2.93
C VAL A 136 1.27 -7.67 1.74
N TYR A 137 2.20 -7.33 0.87
CA TYR A 137 2.56 -8.12 -0.31
C TYR A 137 3.97 -8.69 -0.13
N SER A 138 4.15 -9.95 -0.55
CA SER A 138 5.46 -10.57 -0.59
C SER A 138 5.98 -10.61 -2.02
N PHE A 139 7.29 -10.57 -2.16
CA PHE A 139 7.98 -10.75 -3.43
C PHE A 139 9.44 -11.15 -3.17
N THR A 140 10.07 -11.72 -4.18
CA THR A 140 11.49 -12.05 -4.15
C THR A 140 12.24 -11.08 -5.04
N LEU A 141 13.34 -10.53 -4.54
CA LEU A 141 14.19 -9.61 -5.29
C LEU A 141 15.56 -10.22 -5.48
N HIS A 142 16.07 -10.16 -6.71
CA HIS A 142 17.44 -10.53 -7.06
C HIS A 142 18.23 -9.24 -7.17
N ASP A 143 19.21 -9.06 -6.30
CA ASP A 143 19.99 -7.82 -6.21
C ASP A 143 21.44 -8.04 -6.62
N GLU A 144 21.81 -7.44 -7.75
CA GLU A 144 23.17 -7.48 -8.29
C GLU A 144 23.91 -6.14 -8.11
N SER A 145 23.36 -5.21 -7.34
CA SER A 145 23.90 -3.86 -7.23
C SER A 145 25.32 -3.81 -6.68
N ALA A 146 25.72 -4.81 -5.88
CA ALA A 146 27.08 -4.94 -5.34
C ALA A 146 27.88 -6.03 -6.03
N MET A 147 27.50 -6.44 -7.23
CA MET A 147 28.18 -7.50 -7.98
C MET A 147 29.62 -7.14 -8.29
N GLN A 148 30.50 -8.12 -8.09
CA GLN A 148 31.96 -7.98 -8.31
C GLN A 148 32.41 -8.77 -9.53
#